data_bea775780430306031e206eaf2e36c86
#
_entry.id   bea775780430306031e206eaf2e36c86
#
_cell.length_a   1.000
_cell.length_b   1.000
_cell.length_c   1.000
_cell.angle_alpha   90.00
_cell.angle_beta   90.00
_cell.angle_gamma   90.00
#
_symmetry.space_group_name_H-M   'P 1'
#
loop_
_entity.id
_entity.type
_entity.pdbx_description
1 polymer ?
#
loop_
_entity_poly.entity_id
_entity_poly.type
_entity_poly.pdbx_seq_one_letter_code
_entity_poly.pdbx_strand_id
1 'polypeptide(L)'
;MNKLIKAEFYRSMRSGIFLPIYALMSLFTIYMTFLTYRDSSLVDGDGYELFAFLASYSEGGVMVLGEVIGIIISLMIGKLYSDRFHYYEIMDGANTHHIILSKLIVYNIYSLVIVVVPAAVSYTAVAVNYGTGGIEKPWLPILLLTIIIMNATSLVLLLSMIIRRAIIGAVISYCYAMIIIMLYMFYDAEITGVSNKFTGFLFDTSPYIQITKLGYDYTSAEYIAMVAGSFVVTVSLLYTLTYISHRRKNFR
;
A
#
# COMPACT_ATOMS: atom_id res chain seq x y z
N MET A 1 -15.93 8.47 -17.67
CA MET A 1 -14.84 8.23 -16.72
C MET A 1 -14.57 9.45 -15.83
N ASN A 2 -14.25 10.64 -16.36
CA ASN A 2 -13.94 11.83 -15.55
C ASN A 2 -15.03 12.23 -14.54
N LYS A 3 -16.31 12.08 -14.87
CA LYS A 3 -17.43 12.36 -13.94
C LYS A 3 -17.42 11.38 -12.75
N LEU A 4 -17.14 10.09 -12.98
CA LEU A 4 -17.05 9.07 -11.93
C LEU A 4 -15.86 9.33 -10.99
N ILE A 5 -14.69 9.67 -11.54
CA ILE A 5 -13.51 10.02 -10.74
C ILE A 5 -13.81 11.23 -9.84
N LYS A 6 -14.39 12.30 -10.41
CA LYS A 6 -14.78 13.49 -9.61
C LYS A 6 -15.81 13.15 -8.54
N ALA A 7 -16.82 12.34 -8.84
CA ALA A 7 -17.84 11.93 -7.88
C ALA A 7 -17.25 11.10 -6.75
N GLU A 8 -16.32 10.16 -7.05
CA GLU A 8 -15.65 9.34 -6.05
C GLU A 8 -14.72 10.17 -5.16
N PHE A 9 -13.98 11.09 -5.76
CA PHE A 9 -13.13 12.05 -5.02
C PHE A 9 -13.96 12.90 -4.06
N TYR A 10 -15.04 13.50 -4.56
CA TYR A 10 -15.94 14.34 -3.73
C TYR A 10 -16.57 13.54 -2.59
N ARG A 11 -17.02 12.32 -2.88
CA ARG A 11 -17.64 11.42 -1.90
C ARG A 11 -16.65 11.03 -0.80
N SER A 12 -15.44 10.68 -1.16
CA SER A 12 -14.39 10.30 -0.21
C SER A 12 -14.02 11.46 0.70
N MET A 13 -13.79 12.65 0.12
CA MET A 13 -13.44 13.85 0.90
C MET A 13 -14.56 14.29 1.85
N ARG A 14 -15.82 14.06 1.50
CA ARG A 14 -16.97 14.44 2.32
C ARG A 14 -17.35 13.35 3.33
N SER A 15 -16.74 12.18 3.27
CA SER A 15 -16.95 11.15 4.28
C SER A 15 -16.33 11.61 5.60
N GLY A 16 -17.14 11.70 6.67
CA GLY A 16 -16.69 12.14 8.01
C GLY A 16 -15.61 11.24 8.63
N ILE A 17 -15.30 10.11 7.99
CA ILE A 17 -14.29 9.15 8.44
C ILE A 17 -12.93 9.45 7.77
N PHE A 18 -12.93 9.86 6.50
CA PHE A 18 -11.71 9.98 5.71
C PHE A 18 -10.80 11.11 6.20
N LEU A 19 -11.34 12.29 6.41
CA LEU A 19 -10.57 13.49 6.75
C LEU A 19 -9.87 13.40 8.12
N PRO A 20 -10.52 12.95 9.22
CA PRO A 20 -9.86 12.74 10.51
C PRO A 20 -8.77 11.69 10.45
N ILE A 21 -8.99 10.58 9.72
CA ILE A 21 -8.01 9.51 9.60
C ILE A 21 -6.82 9.99 8.77
N TYR A 22 -7.06 10.71 7.67
CA TYR A 22 -6.01 11.34 6.88
C TYR A 22 -5.11 12.25 7.75
N ALA A 23 -5.71 13.11 8.56
CA ALA A 23 -4.98 14.00 9.45
C ALA A 23 -4.16 13.22 10.49
N LEU A 24 -4.76 12.19 11.10
CA LEU A 24 -4.11 11.34 12.09
C LEU A 24 -2.93 10.57 11.48
N MET A 25 -3.08 10.02 10.28
CA MET A 25 -2.02 9.30 9.57
C MET A 25 -0.89 10.23 9.14
N SER A 26 -1.20 11.43 8.66
CA SER A 26 -0.18 12.43 8.33
C SER A 26 0.60 12.84 9.58
N LEU A 27 -0.07 13.07 10.71
CA LEU A 27 0.59 13.37 11.99
C LEU A 27 1.45 12.20 12.47
N PHE A 28 0.96 10.97 12.34
CA PHE A 28 1.71 9.77 12.71
C PHE A 28 2.99 9.64 11.84
N THR A 29 2.89 9.86 10.54
CA THR A 29 4.05 9.82 9.64
C THR A 29 5.07 10.90 9.99
N ILE A 30 4.62 12.12 10.25
CA ILE A 30 5.48 13.22 10.69
C ILE A 30 6.17 12.87 12.02
N TYR A 31 5.42 12.30 12.97
CA TYR A 31 5.96 11.88 14.27
C TYR A 31 7.01 10.77 14.13
N MET A 32 6.72 9.73 13.33
CA MET A 32 7.68 8.65 13.07
C MET A 32 8.94 9.17 12.39
N THR A 33 8.80 10.09 11.45
CA THR A 33 9.93 10.76 10.81
C THR A 33 10.78 11.55 11.81
N PHE A 34 10.13 12.30 12.69
CA PHE A 34 10.82 13.05 13.73
C PHE A 34 11.59 12.14 14.70
N LEU A 35 11.00 11.00 15.10
CA LEU A 35 11.69 10.02 15.94
C LEU A 35 12.91 9.44 15.23
N THR A 36 12.76 9.00 13.99
CA THR A 36 13.87 8.44 13.21
C THR A 36 14.99 9.47 13.00
N TYR A 37 14.61 10.73 12.72
CA TYR A 37 15.56 11.84 12.60
C TYR A 37 16.32 12.11 13.91
N ARG A 38 15.63 12.09 15.04
CA ARG A 38 16.27 12.27 16.36
C ARG A 38 17.24 11.13 16.68
N ASP A 39 16.86 9.90 16.36
CA ASP A 39 17.70 8.73 16.66
C ASP A 39 18.90 8.64 15.72
N SER A 40 18.78 9.08 14.44
CA SER A 40 19.89 9.16 13.49
C SER A 40 20.93 10.24 13.88
N SER A 41 20.52 11.33 14.53
CA SER A 41 21.43 12.36 15.01
C SER A 41 22.38 11.90 16.12
N LEU A 42 22.16 10.70 16.68
CA LEU A 42 23.01 10.08 17.68
C LEU A 42 24.12 9.18 17.09
N VAL A 43 24.12 8.97 15.78
CA VAL A 43 25.10 8.11 15.09
C VAL A 43 25.99 8.97 14.19
N ASP A 44 27.20 9.24 14.66
CA ASP A 44 28.23 9.94 13.86
C ASP A 44 28.74 8.99 12.75
N GLY A 45 28.41 9.27 11.48
CA GLY A 45 28.95 8.49 10.37
C GLY A 45 28.41 8.87 8.98
N ASP A 46 29.33 9.01 8.03
CA ASP A 46 29.05 9.41 6.63
C ASP A 46 28.05 8.47 5.92
N GLY A 47 26.81 8.93 5.77
CA GLY A 47 25.80 8.29 4.93
C GLY A 47 25.04 7.12 5.52
N TYR A 48 25.39 6.69 6.73
CA TYR A 48 24.67 5.63 7.46
C TYR A 48 23.24 6.06 7.81
N GLU A 49 23.02 7.35 7.99
CA GLU A 49 21.74 7.89 8.44
C GLU A 49 20.61 7.72 7.42
N LEU A 50 20.90 7.90 6.13
CA LEU A 50 19.87 7.73 5.10
C LEU A 50 19.49 6.26 4.92
N PHE A 51 20.46 5.36 5.05
CA PHE A 51 20.22 3.92 5.02
C PHE A 51 19.45 3.47 6.27
N ALA A 52 19.85 3.93 7.46
CA ALA A 52 19.16 3.64 8.72
C ALA A 52 17.71 4.19 8.72
N PHE A 53 17.52 5.38 8.12
CA PHE A 53 16.18 5.93 7.91
C PHE A 53 15.34 5.04 7.01
N LEU A 54 15.86 4.60 5.87
CA LEU A 54 15.13 3.71 4.97
C LEU A 54 14.78 2.37 5.64
N ALA A 55 15.73 1.77 6.36
CA ALA A 55 15.52 0.51 7.06
C ALA A 55 14.46 0.63 8.15
N SER A 56 14.60 1.59 9.07
CA SER A 56 13.64 1.78 10.17
C SER A 56 12.27 2.26 9.68
N TYR A 57 12.23 3.07 8.62
CA TYR A 57 10.99 3.50 8.00
C TYR A 57 10.27 2.34 7.32
N SER A 58 11.00 1.45 6.63
CA SER A 58 10.43 0.28 5.96
C SER A 58 9.96 -0.78 6.95
N GLU A 59 10.69 -1.04 8.02
CA GLU A 59 10.37 -2.10 8.99
C GLU A 59 9.19 -1.75 9.91
N GLY A 60 9.07 -0.53 10.35
CA GLY A 60 8.08 -0.15 11.36
C GLY A 60 6.96 0.76 10.85
N GLY A 61 7.34 1.85 10.19
CA GLY A 61 6.40 2.93 9.88
C GLY A 61 5.46 2.61 8.71
N VAL A 62 6.01 2.22 7.57
CA VAL A 62 5.24 2.04 6.34
C VAL A 62 4.37 0.79 6.39
N MET A 63 4.82 -0.25 7.09
CA MET A 63 4.08 -1.49 7.26
C MET A 63 2.77 -1.26 8.01
N VAL A 64 2.84 -0.60 9.17
CA VAL A 64 1.66 -0.23 9.98
C VAL A 64 0.74 0.71 9.18
N LEU A 65 1.31 1.68 8.47
CA LEU A 65 0.54 2.60 7.63
C LEU A 65 -0.21 1.86 6.50
N GLY A 66 0.44 0.90 5.85
CA GLY A 66 -0.17 0.08 4.81
C GLY A 66 -1.37 -0.73 5.32
N GLU A 67 -1.27 -1.32 6.52
CA GLU A 67 -2.36 -2.07 7.15
C GLU A 67 -3.54 -1.16 7.50
N VAL A 68 -3.28 -0.03 8.14
CA VAL A 68 -4.34 0.92 8.52
C VAL A 68 -5.05 1.47 7.28
N ILE A 69 -4.32 1.82 6.23
CA ILE A 69 -4.93 2.23 4.95
C ILE A 69 -5.80 1.11 4.38
N GLY A 70 -5.34 -0.13 4.44
CA GLY A 70 -6.10 -1.29 4.01
C GLY A 70 -7.44 -1.43 4.74
N ILE A 71 -7.43 -1.29 6.06
CA ILE A 71 -8.65 -1.31 6.89
C ILE A 71 -9.60 -0.18 6.47
N ILE A 72 -9.09 1.03 6.33
CA ILE A 72 -9.89 2.22 5.96
C ILE A 72 -10.55 2.03 4.60
N ILE A 73 -9.79 1.61 3.60
CA ILE A 73 -10.30 1.37 2.24
C ILE A 73 -11.40 0.31 2.28
N SER A 74 -11.19 -0.78 3.03
CA SER A 74 -12.18 -1.84 3.16
C SER A 74 -13.47 -1.34 3.81
N LEU A 75 -13.38 -0.52 4.86
CA LEU A 75 -14.54 0.08 5.52
C LEU A 75 -15.28 1.04 4.58
N MET A 76 -14.57 1.88 3.85
CA MET A 76 -15.16 2.82 2.89
C MET A 76 -15.86 2.09 1.75
N ILE A 77 -15.21 1.13 1.12
CA ILE A 77 -15.79 0.34 0.03
C ILE A 77 -17.01 -0.46 0.52
N GLY A 78 -16.90 -1.11 1.67
CA GLY A 78 -18.01 -1.85 2.24
C GLY A 78 -19.22 -0.97 2.57
N LYS A 79 -19.00 0.26 3.05
CA LYS A 79 -20.06 1.25 3.25
C LYS A 79 -20.73 1.64 1.93
N LEU A 80 -19.98 1.84 0.85
CA LEU A 80 -20.55 2.13 -0.47
C LEU A 80 -21.52 1.04 -0.96
N TYR A 81 -21.20 -0.24 -0.67
CA TYR A 81 -22.10 -1.34 -0.99
C TYR A 81 -23.31 -1.40 -0.05
N SER A 82 -23.13 -1.16 1.24
CA SER A 82 -24.21 -1.10 2.23
C SER A 82 -25.23 -0.02 1.88
N ASP A 83 -24.75 1.16 1.50
CA ASP A 83 -25.57 2.31 1.16
C ASP A 83 -26.13 2.24 -0.28
N ARG A 84 -25.94 1.12 -0.98
CA ARG A 84 -26.40 0.85 -2.34
C ARG A 84 -25.91 1.84 -3.40
N PHE A 85 -24.88 2.63 -3.14
CA PHE A 85 -24.34 3.59 -4.10
C PHE A 85 -23.86 2.92 -5.40
N HIS A 86 -23.37 1.72 -5.31
CA HIS A 86 -22.97 0.94 -6.49
C HIS A 86 -24.14 0.68 -7.45
N TYR A 87 -25.36 0.47 -6.94
CA TYR A 87 -26.55 0.31 -7.77
C TYR A 87 -26.92 1.60 -8.51
N TYR A 88 -26.80 2.75 -7.85
CA TYR A 88 -27.07 4.03 -8.51
C TYR A 88 -26.08 4.30 -9.63
N GLU A 89 -24.80 3.99 -9.45
CA GLU A 89 -23.78 4.13 -10.49
C GLU A 89 -24.12 3.29 -11.74
N ILE A 90 -24.66 2.08 -11.55
CA ILE A 90 -25.10 1.20 -12.65
C ILE A 90 -26.39 1.71 -13.29
N MET A 91 -27.36 2.16 -12.49
CA MET A 91 -28.63 2.71 -13.00
C MET A 91 -28.41 3.97 -13.83
N ASP A 92 -27.42 4.78 -13.48
CA ASP A 92 -26.99 5.94 -14.27
C ASP A 92 -26.24 5.57 -15.56
N GLY A 93 -26.19 4.28 -15.91
CA GLY A 93 -25.57 3.78 -17.14
C GLY A 93 -24.06 3.68 -17.11
N ALA A 94 -23.43 3.74 -15.94
CA ALA A 94 -21.99 3.61 -15.83
C ALA A 94 -21.54 2.16 -16.10
N ASN A 95 -20.54 2.00 -16.98
CA ASN A 95 -19.97 0.68 -17.25
C ASN A 95 -19.18 0.19 -16.01
N THR A 96 -19.36 -1.07 -15.64
CA THR A 96 -18.66 -1.73 -14.53
C THR A 96 -17.14 -1.52 -14.58
N HIS A 97 -16.56 -1.57 -15.77
CA HIS A 97 -15.13 -1.29 -15.99
C HIS A 97 -14.74 0.12 -15.51
N HIS A 98 -15.53 1.13 -15.88
CA HIS A 98 -15.27 2.51 -15.46
C HIS A 98 -15.45 2.72 -13.95
N ILE A 99 -16.38 2.00 -13.32
CA ILE A 99 -16.61 2.06 -11.87
C ILE A 99 -15.39 1.49 -11.12
N ILE A 100 -14.89 0.32 -11.51
CA ILE A 100 -13.72 -0.30 -10.89
C ILE A 100 -12.50 0.60 -11.08
N LEU A 101 -12.26 1.08 -12.30
CA LEU A 101 -11.10 1.90 -12.63
C LEU A 101 -11.12 3.25 -11.91
N SER A 102 -12.29 3.90 -11.78
CA SER A 102 -12.38 5.17 -11.05
C SER A 102 -12.02 5.00 -9.58
N LYS A 103 -12.46 3.91 -8.93
CA LYS A 103 -12.09 3.59 -7.56
C LYS A 103 -10.60 3.29 -7.42
N LEU A 104 -10.05 2.47 -8.32
CA LEU A 104 -8.60 2.18 -8.33
C LEU A 104 -7.78 3.47 -8.41
N ILE A 105 -8.10 4.38 -9.30
CA ILE A 105 -7.37 5.64 -9.47
C ILE A 105 -7.46 6.49 -8.20
N VAL A 106 -8.67 6.71 -7.68
CA VAL A 106 -8.89 7.61 -6.54
C VAL A 106 -8.22 7.09 -5.27
N TYR A 107 -8.40 5.80 -4.94
CA TYR A 107 -7.84 5.25 -3.70
C TYR A 107 -6.33 5.07 -3.77
N ASN A 108 -5.75 4.79 -4.95
CA ASN A 108 -4.30 4.82 -5.12
C ASN A 108 -3.74 6.25 -4.92
N ILE A 109 -4.38 7.29 -5.49
CA ILE A 109 -3.96 8.66 -5.26
C ILE A 109 -3.98 9.00 -3.76
N TYR A 110 -5.02 8.61 -3.03
CA TYR A 110 -5.09 8.84 -1.59
C TYR A 110 -3.96 8.14 -0.83
N SER A 111 -3.70 6.88 -1.13
CA SER A 111 -2.63 6.12 -0.48
C SER A 111 -1.25 6.73 -0.76
N LEU A 112 -1.02 7.19 -1.99
CA LEU A 112 0.22 7.88 -2.35
C LEU A 112 0.39 9.18 -1.57
N VAL A 113 -0.66 10.00 -1.47
CA VAL A 113 -0.61 11.27 -0.74
C VAL A 113 -0.39 11.04 0.77
N ILE A 114 -0.99 9.99 1.34
CA ILE A 114 -0.88 9.71 2.77
C ILE A 114 0.48 9.11 3.15
N VAL A 115 1.05 8.24 2.32
CA VAL A 115 2.27 7.49 2.64
C VAL A 115 3.49 8.02 1.91
N VAL A 116 3.41 8.10 0.59
CA VAL A 116 4.59 8.36 -0.23
C VAL A 116 5.02 9.82 -0.15
N VAL A 117 4.08 10.78 -0.10
CA VAL A 117 4.45 12.20 0.00
C VAL A 117 5.18 12.51 1.31
N PRO A 118 4.67 12.14 2.50
CA PRO A 118 5.41 12.33 3.74
C PRO A 118 6.75 11.59 3.75
N ALA A 119 6.79 10.35 3.25
CA ALA A 119 8.03 9.58 3.13
C ALA A 119 9.07 10.27 2.26
N ALA A 120 8.66 10.79 1.09
CA ALA A 120 9.55 11.51 0.19
C ALA A 120 10.07 12.83 0.79
N VAL A 121 9.20 13.57 1.49
CA VAL A 121 9.61 14.80 2.19
C VAL A 121 10.64 14.49 3.27
N SER A 122 10.40 13.45 4.06
CA SER A 122 11.29 13.03 5.12
C SER A 122 12.63 12.53 4.58
N TYR A 123 12.57 11.68 3.57
CA TYR A 123 13.76 11.18 2.88
C TYR A 123 14.61 12.31 2.31
N THR A 124 13.97 13.27 1.64
CA THR A 124 14.70 14.42 1.10
C THR A 124 15.27 15.32 2.20
N ALA A 125 14.57 15.51 3.31
CA ALA A 125 15.07 16.27 4.45
C ALA A 125 16.32 15.62 5.06
N VAL A 126 16.33 14.30 5.24
CA VAL A 126 17.51 13.56 5.71
C VAL A 126 18.66 13.67 4.70
N ALA A 127 18.39 13.46 3.41
CA ALA A 127 19.40 13.54 2.36
C ALA A 127 20.05 14.93 2.24
N VAL A 128 19.27 16.01 2.45
CA VAL A 128 19.79 17.39 2.40
C VAL A 128 20.65 17.71 3.63
N ASN A 129 20.27 17.27 4.81
CA ASN A 129 20.98 17.61 6.05
C ASN A 129 22.23 16.74 6.29
N TYR A 130 22.17 15.47 5.92
CA TYR A 130 23.26 14.50 6.19
C TYR A 130 23.96 13.98 4.94
N GLY A 131 23.47 14.37 3.76
CA GLY A 131 24.00 13.86 2.50
C GLY A 131 23.41 12.50 2.10
N THR A 132 23.78 12.03 0.92
CA THR A 132 23.29 10.75 0.37
C THR A 132 24.19 9.57 0.73
N GLY A 133 25.30 9.79 1.43
CA GLY A 133 26.20 8.77 1.97
C GLY A 133 26.68 7.70 0.98
N GLY A 134 26.86 8.07 -0.29
CA GLY A 134 27.26 7.12 -1.32
C GLY A 134 26.13 6.22 -1.81
N ILE A 135 24.87 6.47 -1.43
CA ILE A 135 23.72 5.73 -1.95
C ILE A 135 23.61 5.95 -3.46
N GLU A 136 23.77 4.88 -4.21
CA GLU A 136 23.50 4.88 -5.63
C GLU A 136 22.01 5.10 -5.91
N LYS A 137 21.69 6.04 -6.81
CA LYS A 137 20.30 6.30 -7.27
C LYS A 137 19.32 6.62 -6.12
N PRO A 138 19.51 7.73 -5.39
CA PRO A 138 18.70 8.06 -4.20
C PRO A 138 17.19 8.23 -4.46
N TRP A 139 16.75 8.41 -5.70
CA TRP A 139 15.34 8.47 -6.10
C TRP A 139 14.65 7.11 -6.19
N LEU A 140 15.43 6.02 -6.33
CA LEU A 140 14.91 4.66 -6.58
C LEU A 140 14.07 4.10 -5.42
N PRO A 141 14.44 4.25 -4.14
CA PRO A 141 13.62 3.79 -3.02
C PRO A 141 12.23 4.41 -3.00
N ILE A 142 12.11 5.71 -3.30
CA ILE A 142 10.81 6.39 -3.33
C ILE A 142 9.94 5.90 -4.50
N LEU A 143 10.55 5.64 -5.65
CA LEU A 143 9.84 5.06 -6.79
C LEU A 143 9.33 3.65 -6.48
N LEU A 144 10.17 2.81 -5.90
CA LEU A 144 9.79 1.44 -5.49
C LEU A 144 8.71 1.47 -4.41
N LEU A 145 8.84 2.32 -3.40
CA LEU A 145 7.82 2.52 -2.38
C LEU A 145 6.47 2.90 -3.01
N THR A 146 6.50 3.77 -4.02
CA THR A 146 5.29 4.16 -4.76
C THR A 146 4.60 2.95 -5.38
N ILE A 147 5.35 2.08 -6.07
CA ILE A 147 4.80 0.87 -6.71
C ILE A 147 4.27 -0.11 -5.67
N ILE A 148 5.00 -0.32 -4.57
CA ILE A 148 4.61 -1.23 -3.49
C ILE A 148 3.31 -0.77 -2.82
N ILE A 149 3.19 0.51 -2.50
CA ILE A 149 1.97 1.08 -1.90
C ILE A 149 0.78 1.01 -2.87
N MET A 150 0.99 1.26 -4.16
CA MET A 150 -0.05 1.07 -5.17
C MET A 150 -0.49 -0.40 -5.27
N ASN A 151 0.45 -1.35 -5.14
CA ASN A 151 0.15 -2.78 -5.14
C ASN A 151 -0.70 -3.16 -3.92
N ALA A 152 -0.27 -2.78 -2.70
CA ALA A 152 -0.99 -3.04 -1.46
C ALA A 152 -2.41 -2.44 -1.49
N THR A 153 -2.53 -1.17 -1.90
CA THR A 153 -3.81 -0.48 -2.01
C THR A 153 -4.75 -1.15 -3.01
N SER A 154 -4.24 -1.50 -4.18
CA SER A 154 -5.04 -2.16 -5.23
C SER A 154 -5.50 -3.55 -4.79
N LEU A 155 -4.64 -4.32 -4.12
CA LEU A 155 -4.97 -5.62 -3.56
C LEU A 155 -6.15 -5.51 -2.59
N VAL A 156 -6.04 -4.65 -1.59
CA VAL A 156 -7.09 -4.48 -0.57
C VAL A 156 -8.38 -3.94 -1.17
N LEU A 157 -8.30 -2.96 -2.06
CA LEU A 157 -9.45 -2.37 -2.74
C LEU A 157 -10.23 -3.42 -3.52
N LEU A 158 -9.55 -4.16 -4.38
CA LEU A 158 -10.17 -5.14 -5.26
C LEU A 158 -10.76 -6.32 -4.46
N LEU A 159 -10.07 -6.79 -3.42
CA LEU A 159 -10.62 -7.78 -2.49
C LEU A 159 -11.87 -7.26 -1.79
N SER A 160 -11.86 -6.03 -1.29
CA SER A 160 -13.02 -5.42 -0.63
C SER A 160 -14.22 -5.28 -1.58
N MET A 161 -13.98 -4.99 -2.86
CA MET A 161 -15.01 -4.96 -3.90
C MET A 161 -15.62 -6.35 -4.19
N ILE A 162 -14.84 -7.42 -4.06
CA ILE A 162 -15.32 -8.81 -4.20
C ILE A 162 -16.16 -9.21 -2.98
N ILE A 163 -15.69 -8.90 -1.78
CA ILE A 163 -16.31 -9.26 -0.49
C ILE A 163 -17.59 -8.46 -0.24
N ARG A 164 -17.60 -7.16 -0.57
CA ARG A 164 -18.74 -6.23 -0.45
C ARG A 164 -19.26 -6.00 0.99
N ARG A 165 -18.53 -6.42 2.00
CA ARG A 165 -18.87 -6.26 3.41
C ARG A 165 -17.74 -5.55 4.13
N ALA A 166 -18.01 -4.39 4.71
CA ALA A 166 -17.03 -3.51 5.33
C ALA A 166 -16.15 -4.22 6.36
N ILE A 167 -16.78 -4.81 7.38
CA ILE A 167 -16.08 -5.45 8.50
C ILE A 167 -15.30 -6.69 8.02
N ILE A 168 -15.92 -7.54 7.19
CA ILE A 168 -15.27 -8.75 6.70
C ILE A 168 -14.07 -8.39 5.80
N GLY A 169 -14.21 -7.39 4.94
CA GLY A 169 -13.12 -6.89 4.11
C GLY A 169 -11.94 -6.37 4.95
N ALA A 170 -12.21 -5.59 5.98
CA ALA A 170 -11.21 -5.06 6.89
C ALA A 170 -10.48 -6.18 7.65
N VAL A 171 -11.22 -7.14 8.21
CA VAL A 171 -10.65 -8.29 8.94
C VAL A 171 -9.79 -9.14 8.02
N ILE A 172 -10.26 -9.46 6.81
CA ILE A 172 -9.47 -10.27 5.87
C ILE A 172 -8.20 -9.54 5.44
N SER A 173 -8.26 -8.23 5.19
CA SER A 173 -7.07 -7.45 4.82
C SER A 173 -6.03 -7.44 5.93
N TYR A 174 -6.47 -7.23 7.18
CA TYR A 174 -5.60 -7.26 8.36
C TYR A 174 -5.02 -8.67 8.60
N CYS A 175 -5.85 -9.69 8.59
CA CYS A 175 -5.40 -11.07 8.77
C CYS A 175 -4.42 -11.51 7.67
N TYR A 176 -4.65 -11.10 6.43
CA TYR A 176 -3.73 -11.39 5.32
C TYR A 176 -2.35 -10.79 5.60
N ALA A 177 -2.27 -9.50 5.97
CA ALA A 177 -1.02 -8.83 6.29
C ALA A 177 -0.30 -9.54 7.44
N MET A 178 -0.99 -9.75 8.57
CA MET A 178 -0.43 -10.40 9.76
C MET A 178 0.05 -11.82 9.48
N ILE A 179 -0.73 -12.63 8.78
CA ILE A 179 -0.35 -14.02 8.46
C ILE A 179 0.91 -14.06 7.58
N ILE A 180 0.97 -13.22 6.56
CA ILE A 180 2.14 -13.16 5.66
C ILE A 180 3.40 -12.77 6.43
N ILE A 181 3.31 -11.77 7.29
CA ILE A 181 4.43 -11.31 8.11
C ILE A 181 4.88 -12.39 9.09
N MET A 182 3.94 -12.99 9.82
CA MET A 182 4.27 -14.07 10.75
C MET A 182 4.93 -15.26 10.03
N LEU A 183 4.38 -15.70 8.92
CA LEU A 183 4.96 -16.78 8.13
C LEU A 183 6.35 -16.43 7.60
N TYR A 184 6.57 -15.18 7.19
CA TYR A 184 7.87 -14.72 6.75
C TYR A 184 8.90 -14.73 7.88
N MET A 185 8.54 -14.27 9.09
CA MET A 185 9.41 -14.32 10.26
C MET A 185 9.84 -15.76 10.61
N PHE A 186 8.91 -16.73 10.49
CA PHE A 186 9.24 -18.15 10.69
C PHE A 186 10.14 -18.71 9.57
N TYR A 187 9.95 -18.25 8.34
CA TYR A 187 10.74 -18.67 7.19
C TYR A 187 12.17 -18.13 7.25
N ASP A 188 12.33 -16.85 7.60
CA ASP A 188 13.64 -16.16 7.67
C ASP A 188 14.48 -16.66 8.85
N ALA A 189 13.82 -17.11 9.94
CA ALA A 189 14.50 -17.63 11.14
C ALA A 189 15.19 -19.01 10.94
N GLU A 190 15.27 -19.53 9.70
CA GLU A 190 15.86 -20.85 9.36
C GLU A 190 15.33 -22.04 10.20
N ILE A 191 14.25 -21.82 10.97
CA ILE A 191 13.72 -22.80 11.94
C ILE A 191 13.24 -24.08 11.23
N THR A 192 12.92 -24.01 9.95
CA THR A 192 12.27 -25.13 9.24
C THR A 192 13.20 -25.93 8.32
N GLY A 193 14.41 -25.46 8.02
CA GLY A 193 15.32 -26.12 7.06
C GLY A 193 14.74 -26.35 5.65
N VAL A 194 13.52 -25.89 5.43
CA VAL A 194 12.77 -26.04 4.17
C VAL A 194 12.82 -24.73 3.41
N SER A 195 14.00 -24.35 2.92
CA SER A 195 14.14 -23.31 1.92
C SER A 195 13.58 -23.81 0.58
N ASN A 196 12.26 -23.74 0.42
CA ASN A 196 11.64 -24.03 -0.85
C ASN A 196 11.58 -22.75 -1.69
N LYS A 197 12.20 -22.75 -2.88
CA LYS A 197 12.23 -21.62 -3.82
C LYS A 197 10.82 -21.07 -4.13
N PHE A 198 9.81 -21.93 -4.07
CA PHE A 198 8.43 -21.55 -4.30
C PHE A 198 7.84 -20.72 -3.16
N THR A 199 8.09 -21.09 -1.91
CA THR A 199 7.63 -20.33 -0.73
C THR A 199 8.34 -18.99 -0.65
N GLY A 200 9.64 -18.94 -0.92
CA GLY A 200 10.38 -17.67 -1.04
C GLY A 200 9.78 -16.76 -2.09
N PHE A 201 9.49 -17.25 -3.28
CA PHE A 201 8.86 -16.49 -4.34
C PHE A 201 7.48 -15.94 -3.93
N LEU A 202 6.65 -16.71 -3.24
CA LEU A 202 5.33 -16.26 -2.76
C LEU A 202 5.45 -15.12 -1.74
N PHE A 203 6.42 -15.20 -0.82
CA PHE A 203 6.66 -14.13 0.13
C PHE A 203 7.16 -12.87 -0.58
N ASP A 204 8.13 -13.01 -1.45
CA ASP A 204 8.75 -11.89 -2.17
C ASP A 204 7.78 -11.16 -3.11
N THR A 205 6.70 -11.80 -3.54
CA THR A 205 5.64 -11.15 -4.31
C THR A 205 4.64 -10.37 -3.44
N SER A 206 4.64 -10.57 -2.12
CA SER A 206 3.75 -9.85 -1.21
C SER A 206 4.23 -8.41 -1.01
N PRO A 207 3.35 -7.40 -1.18
CA PRO A 207 3.73 -6.00 -0.97
C PRO A 207 4.20 -5.71 0.46
N TYR A 208 3.72 -6.46 1.46
CA TYR A 208 4.15 -6.30 2.86
C TYR A 208 5.59 -6.74 3.08
N ILE A 209 6.03 -7.83 2.45
CA ILE A 209 7.43 -8.29 2.53
C ILE A 209 8.34 -7.42 1.65
N GLN A 210 7.83 -6.94 0.51
CA GLN A 210 8.59 -6.01 -0.33
C GLN A 210 8.93 -4.71 0.43
N ILE A 211 8.03 -4.21 1.27
CA ILE A 211 8.33 -3.05 2.11
C ILE A 211 9.51 -3.33 3.04
N THR A 212 9.55 -4.46 3.71
CA THR A 212 10.66 -4.79 4.65
C THR A 212 12.00 -4.93 3.94
N LYS A 213 12.02 -5.42 2.71
CA LYS A 213 13.24 -5.56 1.90
C LYS A 213 13.69 -4.25 1.23
N LEU A 214 12.83 -3.24 1.20
CA LEU A 214 13.13 -1.97 0.52
C LEU A 214 14.41 -1.29 1.05
N GLY A 215 14.69 -1.41 2.35
CA GLY A 215 15.86 -0.81 2.96
C GLY A 215 17.19 -1.44 2.53
N TYR A 216 17.17 -2.72 2.15
CA TYR A 216 18.39 -3.52 1.93
C TYR A 216 18.65 -3.86 0.45
N ASP A 217 17.58 -4.18 -0.29
CA ASP A 217 17.66 -4.79 -1.62
C ASP A 217 17.28 -3.86 -2.79
N TYR A 218 16.99 -2.57 -2.53
CA TYR A 218 16.43 -1.65 -3.53
C TYR A 218 17.26 -1.48 -4.81
N THR A 219 18.55 -1.77 -4.78
CA THR A 219 19.43 -1.68 -5.97
C THR A 219 19.47 -2.96 -6.79
N SER A 220 19.01 -4.09 -6.25
CA SER A 220 18.99 -5.39 -6.93
C SER A 220 18.03 -5.39 -8.11
N ALA A 221 18.52 -5.79 -9.28
CA ALA A 221 17.69 -5.91 -10.47
C ALA A 221 16.56 -6.94 -10.29
N GLU A 222 16.82 -8.00 -9.53
CA GLU A 222 15.84 -9.04 -9.21
C GLU A 222 14.71 -8.46 -8.35
N TYR A 223 15.04 -7.69 -7.34
CA TYR A 223 14.05 -7.04 -6.47
C TYR A 223 13.18 -6.03 -7.25
N ILE A 224 13.81 -5.19 -8.09
CA ILE A 224 13.08 -4.23 -8.93
C ILE A 224 12.11 -4.94 -9.88
N ALA A 225 12.58 -5.99 -10.56
CA ALA A 225 11.75 -6.78 -11.46
C ALA A 225 10.59 -7.48 -10.71
N MET A 226 10.83 -7.95 -9.49
CA MET A 226 9.85 -8.60 -8.65
C MET A 226 8.76 -7.62 -8.18
N VAL A 227 9.14 -6.43 -7.73
CA VAL A 227 8.19 -5.37 -7.33
C VAL A 227 7.31 -4.96 -8.51
N ALA A 228 7.90 -4.69 -9.67
CA ALA A 228 7.13 -4.32 -10.85
C ALA A 228 6.25 -5.48 -11.37
N GLY A 229 6.80 -6.69 -11.42
CA GLY A 229 6.08 -7.88 -11.88
C GLY A 229 4.92 -8.25 -10.97
N SER A 230 5.13 -8.25 -9.65
CA SER A 230 4.06 -8.54 -8.67
C SER A 230 2.91 -7.54 -8.77
N PHE A 231 3.19 -6.26 -8.95
CA PHE A 231 2.18 -5.23 -9.15
C PHE A 231 1.30 -5.53 -10.38
N VAL A 232 1.92 -5.78 -11.53
CA VAL A 232 1.19 -6.07 -12.78
C VAL A 232 0.33 -7.33 -12.63
N VAL A 233 0.90 -8.41 -12.09
CA VAL A 233 0.19 -9.69 -11.92
C VAL A 233 -0.97 -9.55 -10.94
N THR A 234 -0.72 -8.99 -9.76
CA THR A 234 -1.74 -8.83 -8.70
C THR A 234 -2.90 -7.97 -9.19
N VAL A 235 -2.61 -6.81 -9.77
CA VAL A 235 -3.65 -5.89 -10.24
C VAL A 235 -4.44 -6.52 -11.39
N SER A 236 -3.79 -7.14 -12.37
CA SER A 236 -4.46 -7.75 -13.51
C SER A 236 -5.38 -8.92 -13.08
N LEU A 237 -4.88 -9.80 -12.22
CA LEU A 237 -5.63 -10.96 -11.74
C LEU A 237 -6.84 -10.52 -10.91
N LEU A 238 -6.63 -9.70 -9.90
CA LEU A 238 -7.71 -9.23 -9.02
C LEU A 238 -8.71 -8.35 -9.75
N TYR A 239 -8.24 -7.51 -10.69
CA TYR A 239 -9.13 -6.71 -11.55
C TYR A 239 -10.07 -7.61 -12.35
N THR A 240 -9.54 -8.65 -12.98
CA THR A 240 -10.32 -9.62 -13.76
C THR A 240 -11.34 -10.34 -12.88
N LEU A 241 -10.93 -10.81 -11.70
CA LEU A 241 -11.83 -11.46 -10.74
C LEU A 241 -12.94 -10.51 -10.26
N THR A 242 -12.60 -9.26 -9.96
CA THR A 242 -13.56 -8.24 -9.55
C THR A 242 -14.57 -7.96 -10.67
N TYR A 243 -14.09 -7.80 -11.90
CA TYR A 243 -14.95 -7.58 -13.06
C TYR A 243 -15.93 -8.75 -13.29
N ILE A 244 -15.44 -9.98 -13.24
CA ILE A 244 -16.29 -11.19 -13.39
C ILE A 244 -17.32 -11.28 -12.25
N SER A 245 -16.89 -11.02 -11.00
CA SER A 245 -17.78 -11.02 -9.82
C SER A 245 -18.91 -9.99 -9.95
N HIS A 246 -18.59 -8.79 -10.46
CA HIS A 246 -19.59 -7.75 -10.67
C HIS A 246 -20.56 -8.10 -11.78
N ARG A 247 -20.07 -8.58 -12.91
CA ARG A 247 -20.89 -8.95 -14.06
C ARG A 247 -21.90 -10.05 -13.71
N ARG A 248 -21.47 -11.09 -12.97
CA ARG A 248 -22.36 -12.20 -12.56
C ARG A 248 -23.48 -11.80 -11.61
N LYS A 249 -23.25 -10.80 -10.75
CA LYS A 249 -24.23 -10.38 -9.73
C LYS A 249 -25.19 -9.29 -10.21
N ASN A 250 -24.85 -8.58 -11.27
CA ASN A 250 -25.72 -7.56 -11.85
C ASN A 250 -26.85 -8.15 -12.71
N PHE A 251 -26.78 -9.45 -13.03
CA PHE A 251 -27.81 -10.17 -13.79
C PHE A 251 -28.73 -11.03 -12.90
N ARG A 252 -28.63 -10.93 -11.57
CA ARG A 252 -29.53 -11.56 -10.60
C ARG A 252 -30.18 -10.50 -9.71
#